data_df7a50af29b64a32f72eb1dbe5e94612
#
_entry.id   df7a50af29b64a32f72eb1dbe5e94612
#
_cell.length_a   1.000
_cell.length_b   1.000
_cell.length_c   1.000
_cell.angle_alpha   90.00
_cell.angle_beta   90.00
_cell.angle_gamma   90.00
#
_symmetry.space_group_name_H-M   'P 1'
#
loop_
_entity.id
_entity.type
_entity.pdbx_description
1 polymer ?
#
loop_
_entity_poly.entity_id
_entity_poly.type
_entity_poly.pdbx_seq_one_letter_code
_entity_poly.pdbx_strand_id
1 'polypeptide(L)'
;LVGSEMCIRDSIMENAINTINSIVWSNWLVGLCFISGIYFSLRTRFSQIRNLKEMVGLLFGGQSSDKGISSFQGFCTALAGRIGTGNIAGVATAIAWGGPGALFWMWAIAFLGAGSAFAESTLGQLYKEEHDGEYRGGPAYYIEKGFGSTTFSKAYGILFAIVTVIAIGVLLPGVQSNSIAVSINNAFGISVNITAVFLVIITGVVIFGGIKRIGSAAEFIVPFMGGAYILMAVVIIIVNITDLPGVIALIFKSAFGAEASFGGILGSTIAWGVKRGVYSNEAGQGTGPQASSAAEVSHPAKQGFVQAFSVYVDTLFVCSATGFMILMTGCYNTYNESTKKIMVENMPGYGIPDIGPVYTQNAINTLIPGFGGAFVAIALFFFAFTTLMAYYYIAEV
;
A
#
# COMPACT_ATOMS: atom_id res chain seq x y z
N LEU A 1 38.11 -20.48 7.32
CA LEU A 1 38.20 -19.13 7.92
C LEU A 1 37.32 -18.11 7.14
N VAL A 2 37.43 -18.02 5.82
CA VAL A 2 36.64 -17.05 5.01
C VAL A 2 35.13 -17.33 5.07
N GLY A 3 34.70 -18.59 5.12
CA GLY A 3 33.28 -18.96 5.23
C GLY A 3 32.67 -18.62 6.60
N SER A 4 33.46 -18.74 7.68
CA SER A 4 32.96 -18.43 9.03
C SER A 4 32.83 -16.91 9.28
N GLU A 5 33.74 -16.10 8.75
CA GLU A 5 33.65 -14.64 8.86
C GLU A 5 32.48 -14.07 8.04
N MET A 6 32.18 -14.65 6.88
CA MET A 6 31.03 -14.27 6.06
C MET A 6 29.70 -14.60 6.76
N CYS A 7 29.58 -15.79 7.33
CA CYS A 7 28.41 -16.19 8.12
C CYS A 7 28.21 -15.32 9.38
N ILE A 8 29.27 -14.95 10.08
CA ILE A 8 29.21 -14.08 11.27
C ILE A 8 28.79 -12.67 10.88
N ARG A 9 29.36 -12.13 9.81
CA ARG A 9 29.01 -10.79 9.31
C ARG A 9 27.54 -10.72 8.85
N ASP A 10 27.08 -11.75 8.14
CA ASP A 10 25.69 -11.82 7.68
C ASP A 10 24.72 -11.94 8.87
N SER A 11 25.06 -12.72 9.90
CA SER A 11 24.24 -12.82 11.11
C SER A 11 24.21 -11.54 11.94
N ILE A 12 25.30 -10.77 12.00
CA ILE A 12 25.34 -9.47 12.70
C ILE A 12 24.47 -8.45 11.97
N MET A 13 24.56 -8.41 10.64
CA MET A 13 23.76 -7.51 9.82
C MET A 13 22.27 -7.88 9.89
N GLU A 14 21.94 -9.13 9.82
CA GLU A 14 20.56 -9.63 9.97
C GLU A 14 19.99 -9.29 11.36
N ASN A 15 20.77 -9.50 12.43
CA ASN A 15 20.35 -9.13 13.79
C ASN A 15 20.15 -7.62 13.94
N ALA A 16 21.02 -6.80 13.35
CA ALA A 16 20.88 -5.35 13.38
C ALA A 16 19.62 -4.90 12.62
N ILE A 17 19.37 -5.45 11.44
CA ILE A 17 18.15 -5.18 10.65
C ILE A 17 16.91 -5.59 11.42
N ASN A 18 16.89 -6.79 12.01
CA ASN A 18 15.77 -7.29 12.79
C ASN A 18 15.52 -6.43 14.04
N THR A 19 16.57 -5.95 14.69
CA THR A 19 16.46 -5.04 15.84
C THR A 19 15.84 -3.71 15.43
N ILE A 20 16.35 -3.09 14.38
CA ILE A 20 15.81 -1.83 13.83
C ILE A 20 14.35 -2.03 13.42
N ASN A 21 14.05 -3.12 12.70
CA ASN A 21 12.71 -3.45 12.27
C ASN A 21 11.74 -3.61 13.46
N SER A 22 12.17 -4.28 14.53
CA SER A 22 11.35 -4.47 15.74
C SER A 22 11.06 -3.16 16.47
N ILE A 23 11.99 -2.20 16.45
CA ILE A 23 11.82 -0.87 17.02
C ILE A 23 10.87 -0.04 16.17
N VAL A 24 11.12 0.01 14.87
CA VAL A 24 10.32 0.82 13.92
C VAL A 24 8.88 0.30 13.84
N TRP A 25 8.69 -1.02 13.74
CA TRP A 25 7.37 -1.65 13.68
C TRP A 25 6.81 -2.04 15.06
N SER A 26 7.23 -1.34 16.09
CA SER A 26 6.74 -1.57 17.45
C SER A 26 5.30 -1.08 17.65
N ASN A 27 4.72 -1.42 18.81
CA ASN A 27 3.37 -0.94 19.18
C ASN A 27 3.27 0.58 19.26
N TRP A 28 4.40 1.29 19.43
CA TRP A 28 4.47 2.75 19.38
C TRP A 28 4.07 3.30 18.01
N LEU A 29 4.54 2.69 16.92
CA LEU A 29 4.14 3.12 15.58
C LEU A 29 2.63 2.90 15.38
N VAL A 30 2.11 1.74 15.79
CA VAL A 30 0.67 1.44 15.75
C VAL A 30 -0.12 2.52 16.53
N GLY A 31 0.31 2.82 17.76
CA GLY A 31 -0.27 3.87 18.58
C GLY A 31 -0.21 5.26 17.93
N LEU A 32 0.93 5.62 17.34
CA LEU A 32 1.13 6.89 16.65
C LEU A 32 0.19 7.02 15.43
N CYS A 33 0.00 5.97 14.65
CA CYS A 33 -0.92 5.96 13.52
C CYS A 33 -2.37 6.21 13.97
N PHE A 34 -2.82 5.55 15.06
CA PHE A 34 -4.14 5.80 15.64
C PHE A 34 -4.28 7.23 16.17
N ILE A 35 -3.33 7.70 16.97
CA ILE A 35 -3.35 9.05 17.57
C ILE A 35 -3.40 10.11 16.46
N SER A 36 -2.54 10.00 15.45
CA SER A 36 -2.50 10.95 14.33
C SER A 36 -3.80 10.92 13.53
N GLY A 37 -4.31 9.74 13.19
CA GLY A 37 -5.56 9.59 12.47
C GLY A 37 -6.76 10.15 13.24
N ILE A 38 -6.85 9.89 14.55
CA ILE A 38 -7.90 10.44 15.41
C ILE A 38 -7.74 11.97 15.51
N TYR A 39 -6.53 12.48 15.75
CA TYR A 39 -6.26 13.91 15.84
C TYR A 39 -6.73 14.65 14.57
N PHE A 40 -6.31 14.22 13.39
CA PHE A 40 -6.71 14.86 12.13
C PHE A 40 -8.21 14.69 11.86
N SER A 41 -8.78 13.52 12.16
CA SER A 41 -10.23 13.31 12.02
C SER A 41 -11.03 14.29 12.90
N LEU A 42 -10.65 14.48 14.15
CA LEU A 42 -11.32 15.42 15.05
C LEU A 42 -11.10 16.88 14.61
N ARG A 43 -9.87 17.26 14.26
CA ARG A 43 -9.53 18.64 13.82
C ARG A 43 -10.26 19.03 12.56
N THR A 44 -10.48 18.12 11.64
CA THR A 44 -11.21 18.33 10.39
C THR A 44 -12.71 18.01 10.52
N ARG A 45 -13.19 17.69 11.73
CA ARG A 45 -14.60 17.33 12.01
C ARG A 45 -15.06 16.16 11.14
N PHE A 46 -14.22 15.13 10.99
CA PHE A 46 -14.47 13.96 10.16
C PHE A 46 -14.80 14.31 8.70
N SER A 47 -14.10 15.30 8.14
CA SER A 47 -14.31 15.74 6.76
C SER A 47 -14.12 14.62 5.75
N GLN A 48 -13.21 13.67 6.02
CA GLN A 48 -12.97 12.49 5.22
C GLN A 48 -14.18 11.54 5.10
N ILE A 49 -15.15 11.64 6.00
CA ILE A 49 -16.40 10.87 5.95
C ILE A 49 -17.55 11.74 5.43
N ARG A 50 -17.67 12.97 5.92
CA ARG A 50 -18.78 13.87 5.62
C ARG A 50 -18.82 14.33 4.17
N ASN A 51 -17.65 14.42 3.53
CA ASN A 51 -17.52 15.00 2.18
C ASN A 51 -17.22 13.92 1.11
N LEU A 52 -17.61 12.66 1.33
CA LEU A 52 -17.39 11.56 0.36
C LEU A 52 -17.91 11.87 -1.04
N LYS A 53 -19.10 12.49 -1.15
CA LYS A 53 -19.66 12.89 -2.44
C LYS A 53 -18.79 13.94 -3.14
N GLU A 54 -18.28 14.91 -2.37
CA GLU A 54 -17.38 15.94 -2.89
C GLU A 54 -16.04 15.35 -3.32
N MET A 55 -15.47 14.41 -2.57
CA MET A 55 -14.23 13.72 -2.93
C MET A 55 -14.31 13.10 -4.32
N VAL A 56 -15.40 12.36 -4.60
CA VAL A 56 -15.62 11.76 -5.93
C VAL A 56 -15.78 12.81 -7.01
N GLY A 57 -16.52 13.89 -6.74
CA GLY A 57 -16.71 15.00 -7.70
C GLY A 57 -15.39 15.71 -8.04
N LEU A 58 -14.49 15.85 -7.07
CA LEU A 58 -13.20 16.52 -7.23
C LEU A 58 -12.17 15.70 -8.04
N LEU A 59 -12.37 14.39 -8.21
CA LEU A 59 -11.52 13.56 -9.09
C LEU A 59 -11.47 14.13 -10.51
N PHE A 60 -12.62 14.57 -11.01
CA PHE A 60 -12.78 15.04 -12.40
C PHE A 60 -12.83 16.56 -12.52
N GLY A 61 -12.60 17.29 -11.42
CA GLY A 61 -12.77 18.75 -11.33
C GLY A 61 -11.55 19.60 -11.69
N GLY A 62 -10.41 18.98 -12.06
CA GLY A 62 -9.16 19.67 -12.40
C GLY A 62 -8.75 19.46 -13.85
N GLN A 63 -8.10 20.47 -14.44
CA GLN A 63 -7.48 20.34 -15.76
C GLN A 63 -5.96 20.37 -15.63
N SER A 64 -5.26 19.66 -16.52
CA SER A 64 -3.80 19.76 -16.62
C SER A 64 -3.40 21.15 -17.17
N SER A 65 -2.27 21.65 -16.70
CA SER A 65 -1.63 22.88 -17.22
C SER A 65 -0.24 22.55 -17.79
N ASP A 66 0.44 23.60 -18.27
CA ASP A 66 1.84 23.42 -18.70
C ASP A 66 2.77 23.05 -17.54
N LYS A 67 2.39 23.35 -16.29
CA LYS A 67 3.18 23.13 -15.07
C LYS A 67 2.70 21.96 -14.22
N GLY A 68 1.43 21.57 -14.33
CA GLY A 68 0.80 20.57 -13.47
C GLY A 68 -0.05 19.56 -14.21
N ILE A 69 -0.24 18.40 -13.56
CA ILE A 69 -1.13 17.35 -14.02
C ILE A 69 -2.58 17.59 -13.55
N SER A 70 -3.54 16.88 -14.15
CA SER A 70 -4.94 16.98 -13.72
C SER A 70 -5.16 16.39 -12.34
N SER A 71 -6.29 16.74 -11.69
CA SER A 71 -6.66 16.18 -10.39
C SER A 71 -6.78 14.65 -10.44
N PHE A 72 -7.33 14.10 -11.52
CA PHE A 72 -7.45 12.66 -11.74
C PHE A 72 -6.10 11.99 -11.97
N GLN A 73 -5.19 12.61 -12.72
CA GLN A 73 -3.82 12.12 -12.87
C GLN A 73 -3.08 12.12 -11.54
N GLY A 74 -3.23 13.17 -10.73
CA GLY A 74 -2.67 13.23 -9.37
C GLY A 74 -3.23 12.15 -8.44
N PHE A 75 -4.53 11.84 -8.55
CA PHE A 75 -5.15 10.71 -7.87
C PHE A 75 -4.56 9.38 -8.33
N CYS A 76 -4.51 9.13 -9.63
CA CYS A 76 -3.99 7.87 -10.18
C CYS A 76 -2.50 7.70 -9.89
N THR A 77 -1.70 8.77 -9.89
CA THR A 77 -0.26 8.71 -9.55
C THR A 77 -0.06 8.33 -8.08
N ALA A 78 -0.82 8.94 -7.15
CA ALA A 78 -0.75 8.55 -5.75
C ALA A 78 -1.29 7.14 -5.51
N LEU A 79 -2.38 6.77 -6.19
CA LEU A 79 -2.95 5.42 -6.10
C LEU A 79 -2.01 4.36 -6.71
N ALA A 80 -1.25 4.72 -7.75
CA ALA A 80 -0.19 3.87 -8.31
C ALA A 80 0.88 3.52 -7.27
N GLY A 81 1.27 4.46 -6.41
CA GLY A 81 2.19 4.18 -5.28
C GLY A 81 1.58 3.22 -4.26
N ARG A 82 0.30 3.36 -3.98
CA ARG A 82 -0.43 2.58 -2.97
C ARG A 82 -0.79 1.17 -3.43
N ILE A 83 -1.37 1.05 -4.65
CA ILE A 83 -1.77 -0.27 -5.19
C ILE A 83 -0.54 -1.01 -5.72
N GLY A 84 0.05 -1.84 -4.88
CA GLY A 84 1.24 -2.63 -5.14
C GLY A 84 1.17 -4.03 -4.55
N THR A 85 2.33 -4.57 -4.21
CA THR A 85 2.43 -5.87 -3.53
C THR A 85 1.68 -5.92 -2.20
N GLY A 86 1.50 -4.77 -1.53
CA GLY A 86 0.79 -4.63 -0.27
C GLY A 86 -0.66 -5.11 -0.33
N ASN A 87 -1.35 -4.85 -1.43
CA ASN A 87 -2.76 -5.21 -1.60
C ASN A 87 -3.00 -6.71 -1.77
N ILE A 88 -2.02 -7.45 -2.27
CA ILE A 88 -2.13 -8.90 -2.49
C ILE A 88 -1.35 -9.66 -1.41
N ALA A 89 -0.03 -9.56 -1.42
CA ALA A 89 0.83 -10.25 -0.46
C ALA A 89 0.68 -9.70 0.96
N GLY A 90 0.52 -8.38 1.11
CA GLY A 90 0.36 -7.74 2.41
C GLY A 90 -0.92 -8.16 3.12
N VAL A 91 -2.05 -8.23 2.42
CA VAL A 91 -3.34 -8.68 2.98
C VAL A 91 -3.27 -10.15 3.37
N ALA A 92 -2.72 -11.01 2.51
CA ALA A 92 -2.50 -12.42 2.82
C ALA A 92 -1.62 -12.59 4.08
N THR A 93 -0.57 -11.78 4.20
CA THR A 93 0.31 -11.78 5.38
C THR A 93 -0.45 -11.30 6.64
N ALA A 94 -1.31 -10.28 6.52
CA ALA A 94 -2.15 -9.82 7.64
C ALA A 94 -3.06 -10.94 8.16
N ILE A 95 -3.70 -11.69 7.25
CA ILE A 95 -4.56 -12.83 7.59
C ILE A 95 -3.72 -13.96 8.20
N ALA A 96 -2.54 -14.26 7.65
CA ALA A 96 -1.69 -15.34 8.15
C ALA A 96 -1.20 -15.12 9.58
N TRP A 97 -0.84 -13.89 9.95
CA TRP A 97 -0.28 -13.59 11.27
C TRP A 97 -1.27 -12.94 12.23
N GLY A 98 -2.31 -12.30 11.73
CA GLY A 98 -3.32 -11.60 12.50
C GLY A 98 -4.71 -12.24 12.47
N GLY A 99 -4.90 -13.27 11.65
CA GLY A 99 -6.20 -13.89 11.42
C GLY A 99 -7.16 -13.01 10.60
N PRO A 100 -8.38 -13.50 10.36
CA PRO A 100 -9.41 -12.77 9.58
C PRO A 100 -9.73 -11.37 10.11
N GLY A 101 -9.64 -11.16 11.42
CA GLY A 101 -9.90 -9.87 12.07
C GLY A 101 -8.91 -8.77 11.70
N ALA A 102 -7.72 -9.11 11.18
CA ALA A 102 -6.76 -8.12 10.71
C ALA A 102 -7.34 -7.26 9.58
N LEU A 103 -8.26 -7.79 8.76
CA LEU A 103 -8.94 -7.03 7.70
C LEU A 103 -9.80 -5.90 8.28
N PHE A 104 -10.49 -6.12 9.39
CA PHE A 104 -11.21 -5.05 10.10
C PHE A 104 -10.29 -3.93 10.56
N TRP A 105 -9.12 -4.26 11.10
CA TRP A 105 -8.16 -3.25 11.57
C TRP A 105 -7.48 -2.52 10.40
N MET A 106 -7.35 -3.16 9.24
CA MET A 106 -6.98 -2.45 8.00
C MET A 106 -8.04 -1.42 7.62
N TRP A 107 -9.33 -1.74 7.70
CA TRP A 107 -10.42 -0.78 7.45
C TRP A 107 -10.41 0.37 8.46
N ALA A 108 -10.27 0.05 9.73
CA ALA A 108 -10.25 1.04 10.81
C ALA A 108 -9.13 2.07 10.60
N ILE A 109 -7.91 1.59 10.29
CA ILE A 109 -6.79 2.50 10.05
C ILE A 109 -6.92 3.26 8.72
N ALA A 110 -7.61 2.72 7.71
CA ALA A 110 -7.88 3.46 6.49
C ALA A 110 -8.85 4.63 6.72
N PHE A 111 -9.90 4.43 7.52
CA PHE A 111 -10.82 5.52 7.90
C PHE A 111 -10.10 6.65 8.64
N LEU A 112 -9.27 6.31 9.60
CA LEU A 112 -8.50 7.29 10.36
C LEU A 112 -7.38 7.89 9.51
N GLY A 113 -6.67 7.07 8.76
CA GLY A 113 -5.58 7.48 7.88
C GLY A 113 -6.02 8.42 6.76
N ALA A 114 -7.25 8.30 6.27
CA ALA A 114 -7.79 9.24 5.29
C ALA A 114 -7.80 10.69 5.81
N GLY A 115 -7.99 10.91 7.11
CA GLY A 115 -7.84 12.22 7.75
C GLY A 115 -6.40 12.72 7.73
N SER A 116 -5.42 11.83 7.95
CA SER A 116 -4.00 12.15 7.82
C SER A 116 -3.62 12.46 6.37
N ALA A 117 -4.08 11.64 5.41
CA ALA A 117 -3.84 11.84 3.99
C ALA A 117 -4.43 13.17 3.48
N PHE A 118 -5.62 13.56 3.98
CA PHE A 118 -6.19 14.87 3.72
C PHE A 118 -5.27 16.00 4.17
N ALA A 119 -4.78 15.94 5.41
CA ALA A 119 -3.94 16.98 6.00
C ALA A 119 -2.59 17.08 5.29
N GLU A 120 -1.87 15.96 5.13
CA GLU A 120 -0.55 15.95 4.51
C GLU A 120 -0.59 16.40 3.05
N SER A 121 -1.60 15.98 2.27
CA SER A 121 -1.71 16.34 0.86
C SER A 121 -2.16 17.79 0.66
N THR A 122 -2.97 18.32 1.58
CA THR A 122 -3.29 19.76 1.61
C THR A 122 -2.03 20.59 1.88
N LEU A 123 -1.17 20.15 2.81
CA LEU A 123 0.12 20.80 3.08
C LEU A 123 1.07 20.69 1.89
N GLY A 124 1.12 19.53 1.22
CA GLY A 124 1.91 19.37 0.00
C GLY A 124 1.55 20.37 -1.09
N GLN A 125 0.25 20.61 -1.30
CA GLN A 125 -0.25 21.61 -2.23
C GLN A 125 0.01 23.05 -1.77
N LEU A 126 -0.11 23.33 -0.47
CA LEU A 126 0.05 24.67 0.09
C LEU A 126 1.49 25.18 -0.02
N TYR A 127 2.46 24.30 0.16
CA TYR A 127 3.88 24.64 0.21
C TYR A 127 4.65 24.20 -1.04
N LYS A 128 3.96 23.78 -2.11
CA LYS A 128 4.60 23.41 -3.37
C LYS A 128 5.33 24.60 -4.01
N GLU A 129 6.34 24.27 -4.77
CA GLU A 129 7.14 25.20 -5.56
C GLU A 129 7.15 24.80 -7.03
N GLU A 130 7.58 25.73 -7.87
CA GLU A 130 7.86 25.47 -9.27
C GLU A 130 9.36 25.26 -9.46
N HIS A 131 9.74 24.09 -9.97
CA HIS A 131 11.10 23.77 -10.35
C HIS A 131 11.11 23.21 -11.76
N ASP A 132 11.95 23.74 -12.63
CA ASP A 132 12.10 23.32 -14.03
C ASP A 132 10.78 23.28 -14.82
N GLY A 133 9.84 24.17 -14.48
CA GLY A 133 8.52 24.27 -15.12
C GLY A 133 7.49 23.24 -14.62
N GLU A 134 7.77 22.52 -13.54
CA GLU A 134 6.85 21.56 -12.91
C GLU A 134 6.61 21.89 -11.45
N TYR A 135 5.42 21.52 -10.91
CA TYR A 135 5.14 21.66 -9.48
C TYR A 135 5.78 20.51 -8.70
N ARG A 136 6.56 20.88 -7.69
CA ARG A 136 7.15 19.95 -6.72
C ARG A 136 6.78 20.35 -5.29
N GLY A 137 6.52 19.38 -4.44
CA GLY A 137 6.16 19.60 -3.04
C GLY A 137 6.15 18.29 -2.29
N GLY A 138 5.85 18.37 -1.00
CA GLY A 138 5.82 17.21 -0.13
C GLY A 138 6.40 17.51 1.25
N PRO A 139 6.70 16.49 2.07
CA PRO A 139 7.12 16.69 3.46
C PRO A 139 8.37 17.56 3.61
N ALA A 140 9.39 17.40 2.78
CA ALA A 140 10.59 18.22 2.88
C ALA A 140 10.26 19.72 2.76
N TYR A 141 9.39 20.08 1.82
CA TYR A 141 8.97 21.46 1.58
C TYR A 141 8.12 22.05 2.73
N TYR A 142 7.09 21.33 3.18
CA TYR A 142 6.23 21.86 4.23
C TYR A 142 6.87 21.77 5.63
N ILE A 143 7.81 20.87 5.88
CA ILE A 143 8.62 20.86 7.11
C ILE A 143 9.48 22.12 7.14
N GLU A 144 10.22 22.42 6.08
CA GLU A 144 11.08 23.59 6.03
C GLU A 144 10.26 24.88 6.18
N LYS A 145 9.27 25.09 5.33
CA LYS A 145 8.50 26.35 5.26
C LYS A 145 7.49 26.50 6.39
N GLY A 146 6.85 25.42 6.79
CA GLY A 146 5.82 25.43 7.83
C GLY A 146 6.37 25.77 9.22
N PHE A 147 7.64 25.46 9.49
CA PHE A 147 8.34 25.85 10.72
C PHE A 147 9.21 27.11 10.56
N GLY A 148 8.99 27.90 9.49
CA GLY A 148 9.61 29.20 9.29
C GLY A 148 11.03 29.18 8.77
N SER A 149 11.44 28.16 8.04
CA SER A 149 12.76 28.02 7.39
C SER A 149 13.96 28.23 8.34
N THR A 150 13.81 27.76 9.57
CA THR A 150 14.89 27.76 10.57
C THR A 150 15.97 26.72 10.22
N THR A 151 17.16 26.82 10.81
CA THR A 151 18.23 25.80 10.64
C THR A 151 17.72 24.40 11.00
N PHE A 152 16.90 24.27 12.05
CA PHE A 152 16.34 23.01 12.47
C PHE A 152 15.35 22.44 11.41
N SER A 153 14.41 23.26 10.92
CA SER A 153 13.45 22.80 9.94
C SER A 153 14.09 22.43 8.60
N LYS A 154 15.13 23.17 8.17
CA LYS A 154 15.94 22.81 7.00
C LYS A 154 16.65 21.46 7.18
N ALA A 155 17.32 21.27 8.31
CA ALA A 155 18.01 20.01 8.61
C ALA A 155 17.02 18.82 8.66
N TYR A 156 15.83 19.03 9.25
CA TYR A 156 14.80 18.00 9.32
C TYR A 156 14.17 17.70 7.95
N GLY A 157 13.93 18.72 7.12
CA GLY A 157 13.49 18.55 5.74
C GLY A 157 14.48 17.77 4.90
N ILE A 158 15.79 18.09 5.00
CA ILE A 158 16.87 17.36 4.32
C ILE A 158 16.94 15.90 4.81
N LEU A 159 16.85 15.67 6.13
CA LEU A 159 16.83 14.31 6.67
C LEU A 159 15.67 13.51 6.10
N PHE A 160 14.46 14.09 6.05
CA PHE A 160 13.30 13.44 5.44
C PHE A 160 13.54 13.10 3.97
N ALA A 161 14.10 14.02 3.18
CA ALA A 161 14.42 13.80 1.77
C ALA A 161 15.41 12.65 1.59
N ILE A 162 16.51 12.62 2.38
CA ILE A 162 17.50 11.53 2.33
C ILE A 162 16.84 10.18 2.64
N VAL A 163 16.05 10.10 3.71
CA VAL A 163 15.33 8.87 4.10
C VAL A 163 14.36 8.44 2.99
N THR A 164 13.66 9.39 2.36
CA THR A 164 12.75 9.10 1.24
C THR A 164 13.50 8.52 0.05
N VAL A 165 14.61 9.12 -0.37
CA VAL A 165 15.44 8.60 -1.48
C VAL A 165 15.91 7.18 -1.18
N ILE A 166 16.38 6.91 0.02
CA ILE A 166 16.84 5.57 0.40
C ILE A 166 15.68 4.57 0.43
N ALA A 167 14.59 4.90 1.14
CA ALA A 167 13.48 3.98 1.33
C ALA A 167 12.67 3.77 0.04
N ILE A 168 12.22 4.86 -0.57
CA ILE A 168 11.29 4.86 -1.71
C ILE A 168 12.04 4.76 -3.05
N GLY A 169 13.22 5.37 -3.15
CA GLY A 169 14.01 5.36 -4.39
C GLY A 169 14.85 4.10 -4.58
N VAL A 170 15.28 3.45 -3.50
CA VAL A 170 16.22 2.31 -3.58
C VAL A 170 15.64 1.02 -3.01
N LEU A 171 15.17 1.01 -1.76
CA LEU A 171 14.81 -0.24 -1.07
C LEU A 171 13.48 -0.81 -1.52
N LEU A 172 12.41 -0.01 -1.53
CA LEU A 172 11.06 -0.49 -1.88
C LEU A 172 10.90 -0.90 -3.35
N PRO A 173 11.55 -0.28 -4.35
CA PRO A 173 11.56 -0.78 -5.71
C PRO A 173 12.07 -2.20 -5.84
N GLY A 174 13.05 -2.60 -5.01
CA GLY A 174 13.56 -3.97 -4.94
C GLY A 174 12.48 -4.98 -4.55
N VAL A 175 11.62 -4.63 -3.59
CA VAL A 175 10.49 -5.50 -3.16
C VAL A 175 9.48 -5.65 -4.29
N GLN A 176 9.13 -4.57 -4.97
CA GLN A 176 8.17 -4.58 -6.07
C GLN A 176 8.68 -5.39 -7.26
N SER A 177 9.90 -5.11 -7.73
CA SER A 177 10.49 -5.80 -8.87
C SER A 177 10.74 -7.30 -8.61
N ASN A 178 11.17 -7.65 -7.40
CA ASN A 178 11.33 -9.05 -7.01
C ASN A 178 9.98 -9.79 -7.03
N SER A 179 8.93 -9.18 -6.49
CA SER A 179 7.59 -9.77 -6.47
C SER A 179 7.05 -10.02 -7.88
N ILE A 180 7.27 -9.08 -8.82
CA ILE A 180 6.94 -9.28 -10.24
C ILE A 180 7.72 -10.45 -10.80
N ALA A 181 9.04 -10.44 -10.66
CA ALA A 181 9.91 -11.42 -11.30
C ALA A 181 9.65 -12.85 -10.80
N VAL A 182 9.47 -13.03 -9.49
CA VAL A 182 9.14 -14.32 -8.89
C VAL A 182 7.76 -14.79 -9.32
N SER A 183 6.75 -13.92 -9.32
CA SER A 183 5.39 -14.30 -9.72
C SER A 183 5.29 -14.69 -11.20
N ILE A 184 5.98 -13.96 -12.08
CA ILE A 184 6.07 -14.28 -13.52
C ILE A 184 6.82 -15.59 -13.74
N ASN A 185 7.92 -15.81 -13.02
CA ASN A 185 8.66 -17.08 -13.11
C ASN A 185 7.79 -18.26 -12.67
N ASN A 186 7.08 -18.14 -11.55
CA ASN A 186 6.24 -19.22 -11.01
C ASN A 186 5.03 -19.51 -11.92
N ALA A 187 4.44 -18.47 -12.54
CA ALA A 187 3.25 -18.64 -13.36
C ALA A 187 3.56 -19.09 -14.81
N PHE A 188 4.64 -18.60 -15.38
CA PHE A 188 4.93 -18.73 -16.83
C PHE A 188 6.29 -19.35 -17.13
N GLY A 189 7.12 -19.67 -16.13
CA GLY A 189 8.46 -20.21 -16.32
C GLY A 189 9.48 -19.22 -16.91
N ILE A 190 9.14 -17.93 -16.99
CA ILE A 190 10.03 -16.91 -17.53
C ILE A 190 11.13 -16.60 -16.52
N SER A 191 12.38 -16.62 -16.97
CA SER A 191 13.54 -16.34 -16.09
C SER A 191 13.43 -14.98 -15.41
N VAL A 192 13.75 -14.93 -14.11
CA VAL A 192 13.80 -13.71 -13.29
C VAL A 192 14.66 -12.62 -13.96
N ASN A 193 15.79 -13.00 -14.57
CA ASN A 193 16.68 -12.04 -15.24
C ASN A 193 16.02 -11.41 -16.49
N ILE A 194 15.27 -12.19 -17.27
CA ILE A 194 14.54 -11.68 -18.44
C ILE A 194 13.47 -10.69 -17.98
N THR A 195 12.71 -11.05 -16.96
CA THR A 195 11.69 -10.16 -16.38
C THR A 195 12.33 -8.88 -15.83
N ALA A 196 13.47 -8.97 -15.15
CA ALA A 196 14.19 -7.81 -14.61
C ALA A 196 14.64 -6.85 -15.72
N VAL A 197 15.26 -7.37 -16.81
CA VAL A 197 15.67 -6.54 -17.95
C VAL A 197 14.46 -5.87 -18.60
N PHE A 198 13.38 -6.61 -18.80
CA PHE A 198 12.14 -6.07 -19.35
C PHE A 198 11.57 -4.94 -18.48
N LEU A 199 11.54 -5.12 -17.15
CA LEU A 199 11.08 -4.10 -16.21
C LEU A 199 11.93 -2.83 -16.27
N VAL A 200 13.26 -2.96 -16.34
CA VAL A 200 14.15 -1.80 -16.46
C VAL A 200 13.84 -1.01 -17.72
N ILE A 201 13.66 -1.69 -18.86
CA ILE A 201 13.38 -1.05 -20.14
C ILE A 201 12.04 -0.30 -20.09
N ILE A 202 10.94 -0.99 -19.70
CA ILE A 202 9.62 -0.37 -19.72
C ILE A 202 9.48 0.76 -18.68
N THR A 203 10.08 0.58 -17.50
CA THR A 203 10.11 1.63 -16.47
C THR A 203 10.90 2.83 -16.98
N GLY A 204 12.08 2.61 -17.57
CA GLY A 204 12.88 3.67 -18.18
C GLY A 204 12.11 4.46 -19.24
N VAL A 205 11.42 3.77 -20.16
CA VAL A 205 10.60 4.45 -21.19
C VAL A 205 9.56 5.39 -20.58
N VAL A 206 8.96 5.02 -19.44
CA VAL A 206 7.94 5.87 -18.81
C VAL A 206 8.57 7.01 -18.01
N ILE A 207 9.54 6.72 -17.14
CA ILE A 207 10.09 7.72 -16.21
C ILE A 207 10.85 8.84 -16.90
N PHE A 208 11.56 8.57 -18.03
CA PHE A 208 12.24 9.63 -18.80
C PHE A 208 11.29 10.65 -19.44
N GLY A 209 9.97 10.46 -19.35
CA GLY A 209 8.98 11.45 -19.76
C GLY A 209 8.47 12.35 -18.65
N GLY A 210 9.03 12.26 -17.43
CA GLY A 210 8.66 13.05 -16.26
C GLY A 210 7.26 12.77 -15.74
N ILE A 211 6.79 13.62 -14.81
CA ILE A 211 5.50 13.44 -14.12
C ILE A 211 4.29 13.39 -15.07
N LYS A 212 4.34 14.09 -16.19
CA LYS A 212 3.23 14.09 -17.16
C LYS A 212 3.04 12.72 -17.81
N ARG A 213 4.14 12.05 -18.18
CA ARG A 213 4.06 10.70 -18.74
C ARG A 213 3.69 9.67 -17.68
N ILE A 214 4.24 9.79 -16.47
CA ILE A 214 3.88 8.95 -15.32
C ILE A 214 2.39 9.11 -15.01
N GLY A 215 1.88 10.34 -14.92
CA GLY A 215 0.46 10.64 -14.69
C GLY A 215 -0.45 10.07 -15.78
N SER A 216 -0.08 10.21 -17.04
CA SER A 216 -0.85 9.65 -18.17
C SER A 216 -0.84 8.12 -18.19
N ALA A 217 0.28 7.49 -17.88
CA ALA A 217 0.35 6.04 -17.75
C ALA A 217 -0.49 5.54 -16.56
N ALA A 218 -0.38 6.19 -15.41
CA ALA A 218 -1.15 5.85 -14.21
C ALA A 218 -2.66 6.02 -14.42
N GLU A 219 -3.08 7.12 -15.08
CA GLU A 219 -4.48 7.41 -15.42
C GLU A 219 -5.17 6.29 -16.19
N PHE A 220 -4.42 5.62 -17.06
CA PHE A 220 -4.94 4.48 -17.84
C PHE A 220 -4.80 3.15 -17.09
N ILE A 221 -3.60 2.85 -16.56
CA ILE A 221 -3.30 1.53 -16.00
C ILE A 221 -4.04 1.30 -14.67
N VAL A 222 -4.07 2.29 -13.78
CA VAL A 222 -4.58 2.11 -12.41
C VAL A 222 -6.07 1.77 -12.37
N PRO A 223 -6.99 2.48 -13.07
CA PRO A 223 -8.39 2.10 -13.08
C PRO A 223 -8.62 0.74 -13.73
N PHE A 224 -7.87 0.42 -14.81
CA PHE A 224 -7.98 -0.87 -15.51
C PHE A 224 -7.57 -2.03 -14.60
N MET A 225 -6.37 -1.96 -14.00
CA MET A 225 -5.87 -3.04 -13.15
C MET A 225 -6.71 -3.22 -11.88
N GLY A 226 -7.06 -2.10 -11.21
CA GLY A 226 -7.88 -2.12 -10.02
C GLY A 226 -9.29 -2.65 -10.31
N GLY A 227 -9.89 -2.21 -11.40
CA GLY A 227 -11.20 -2.66 -11.85
C GLY A 227 -11.24 -4.16 -12.18
N ALA A 228 -10.26 -4.66 -12.93
CA ALA A 228 -10.15 -6.08 -13.25
C ALA A 228 -9.97 -6.95 -12.00
N TYR A 229 -9.15 -6.48 -11.05
CA TYR A 229 -8.91 -7.19 -9.80
C TYR A 229 -10.16 -7.23 -8.90
N ILE A 230 -10.84 -6.09 -8.75
CA ILE A 230 -12.10 -6.00 -7.98
C ILE A 230 -13.18 -6.86 -8.65
N LEU A 231 -13.26 -6.86 -9.98
CA LEU A 231 -14.22 -7.69 -10.70
C LEU A 231 -14.03 -9.18 -10.40
N MET A 232 -12.78 -9.67 -10.36
CA MET A 232 -12.48 -11.06 -9.98
C MET A 232 -12.98 -11.36 -8.56
N ALA A 233 -12.76 -10.44 -7.61
CA ALA A 233 -13.26 -10.60 -6.24
C ALA A 233 -14.80 -10.62 -6.19
N VAL A 234 -15.46 -9.75 -6.94
CA VAL A 234 -16.92 -9.71 -7.04
C VAL A 234 -17.46 -11.03 -7.59
N VAL A 235 -16.82 -11.62 -8.60
CA VAL A 235 -17.22 -12.93 -9.13
C VAL A 235 -17.11 -14.02 -8.06
N ILE A 236 -16.00 -14.07 -7.30
CA ILE A 236 -15.82 -15.04 -6.21
C ILE A 236 -16.89 -14.83 -5.12
N ILE A 237 -17.16 -13.57 -4.75
CA ILE A 237 -18.21 -13.24 -3.76
C ILE A 237 -19.59 -13.70 -4.25
N ILE A 238 -19.94 -13.45 -5.50
CA ILE A 238 -21.25 -13.87 -6.05
C ILE A 238 -21.39 -15.39 -6.06
N VAL A 239 -20.35 -16.11 -6.45
CA VAL A 239 -20.38 -17.59 -6.47
C VAL A 239 -20.52 -18.16 -5.07
N ASN A 240 -19.94 -17.52 -4.06
CA ASN A 240 -19.98 -17.96 -2.67
C ASN A 240 -20.88 -17.05 -1.80
N ILE A 241 -21.94 -16.46 -2.38
CA ILE A 241 -22.74 -15.42 -1.72
C ILE A 241 -23.39 -15.90 -0.40
N THR A 242 -23.68 -17.18 -0.30
CA THR A 242 -24.27 -17.81 0.91
C THR A 242 -23.32 -17.74 2.11
N ASP A 243 -22.02 -17.72 1.88
CA ASP A 243 -21.00 -17.71 2.93
C ASP A 243 -20.63 -16.28 3.39
N LEU A 244 -21.03 -15.27 2.61
CA LEU A 244 -20.71 -13.86 2.89
C LEU A 244 -21.12 -13.40 4.31
N PRO A 245 -22.33 -13.70 4.83
CA PRO A 245 -22.68 -13.31 6.20
C PRO A 245 -21.78 -13.97 7.25
N GLY A 246 -21.39 -15.24 7.04
CA GLY A 246 -20.49 -15.98 7.90
C GLY A 246 -19.08 -15.37 7.91
N VAL A 247 -18.56 -15.02 6.74
CA VAL A 247 -17.23 -14.38 6.60
C VAL A 247 -17.21 -13.00 7.24
N ILE A 248 -18.26 -12.19 7.05
CA ILE A 248 -18.36 -10.89 7.73
C ILE A 248 -18.39 -11.08 9.25
N ALA A 249 -19.21 -12.01 9.75
CA ALA A 249 -19.25 -12.33 11.18
C ALA A 249 -17.89 -12.81 11.71
N LEU A 250 -17.15 -13.64 10.94
CA LEU A 250 -15.82 -14.11 11.27
C LEU A 250 -14.83 -12.95 11.39
N ILE A 251 -14.83 -12.01 10.45
CA ILE A 251 -13.97 -10.82 10.48
C ILE A 251 -14.20 -10.03 11.76
N PHE A 252 -15.46 -9.70 12.08
CA PHE A 252 -15.78 -8.92 13.28
C PHE A 252 -15.49 -9.69 14.57
N LYS A 253 -15.89 -10.94 14.69
CA LYS A 253 -15.61 -11.75 15.88
C LYS A 253 -14.11 -11.91 16.12
N SER A 254 -13.34 -12.20 15.06
CA SER A 254 -11.88 -12.31 15.14
C SER A 254 -11.21 -10.98 15.50
N ALA A 255 -11.73 -9.85 14.99
CA ALA A 255 -11.18 -8.51 15.26
C ALA A 255 -11.22 -8.11 16.73
N PHE A 256 -12.19 -8.63 17.51
CA PHE A 256 -12.39 -8.31 18.91
C PHE A 256 -12.16 -9.50 19.86
N GLY A 257 -11.52 -10.57 19.36
CA GLY A 257 -11.18 -11.74 20.16
C GLY A 257 -12.37 -12.59 20.60
N ALA A 258 -13.56 -12.41 20.01
CA ALA A 258 -14.76 -13.17 20.29
C ALA A 258 -14.78 -14.54 19.60
N GLU A 259 -13.91 -14.77 18.63
CA GLU A 259 -13.74 -16.05 17.97
C GLU A 259 -12.66 -16.85 18.71
N ALA A 260 -13.02 -18.04 19.21
CA ALA A 260 -12.14 -18.85 20.07
C ALA A 260 -10.81 -19.19 19.41
N SER A 261 -10.83 -19.47 18.10
CA SER A 261 -9.63 -19.81 17.32
C SER A 261 -8.61 -18.67 17.23
N PHE A 262 -9.04 -17.41 17.40
CA PHE A 262 -8.20 -16.22 17.23
C PHE A 262 -8.08 -15.34 18.48
N GLY A 263 -8.79 -15.69 19.55
CA GLY A 263 -8.77 -14.89 20.81
C GLY A 263 -7.38 -14.72 21.41
N GLY A 264 -6.53 -15.74 21.27
CA GLY A 264 -5.15 -15.72 21.78
C GLY A 264 -4.17 -14.82 21.01
N ILE A 265 -4.57 -14.27 19.86
CA ILE A 265 -3.72 -13.41 19.02
C ILE A 265 -4.30 -12.00 18.80
N LEU A 266 -5.20 -11.55 19.66
CA LEU A 266 -5.86 -10.24 19.49
C LEU A 266 -4.85 -9.08 19.30
N GLY A 267 -3.76 -9.06 20.07
CA GLY A 267 -2.71 -8.06 19.92
C GLY A 267 -2.04 -8.12 18.55
N SER A 268 -1.77 -9.33 18.05
CA SER A 268 -1.21 -9.57 16.71
C SER A 268 -2.24 -9.17 15.63
N THR A 269 -3.52 -9.47 15.81
CA THR A 269 -4.60 -9.08 14.91
C THR A 269 -4.65 -7.57 14.67
N ILE A 270 -4.60 -6.78 15.75
CA ILE A 270 -4.56 -5.32 15.69
C ILE A 270 -3.27 -4.85 15.01
N ALA A 271 -2.13 -5.35 15.48
CA ALA A 271 -0.83 -4.91 15.00
C ALA A 271 -0.64 -5.20 13.50
N TRP A 272 -0.93 -6.41 13.04
CA TRP A 272 -0.80 -6.78 11.63
C TRP A 272 -1.82 -6.07 10.74
N GLY A 273 -3.06 -5.89 11.20
CA GLY A 273 -4.06 -5.11 10.49
C GLY A 273 -3.62 -3.67 10.26
N VAL A 274 -3.12 -3.00 11.31
CA VAL A 274 -2.65 -1.61 11.20
C VAL A 274 -1.38 -1.51 10.37
N LYS A 275 -0.37 -2.35 10.64
CA LYS A 275 0.90 -2.35 9.89
C LYS A 275 0.68 -2.55 8.39
N ARG A 276 -0.15 -3.54 8.00
CA ARG A 276 -0.42 -3.81 6.60
C ARG A 276 -1.38 -2.82 5.96
N GLY A 277 -2.33 -2.27 6.73
CA GLY A 277 -3.18 -1.17 6.28
C GLY A 277 -2.37 0.08 5.95
N VAL A 278 -1.51 0.55 6.86
CA VAL A 278 -0.65 1.73 6.63
C VAL A 278 0.36 1.47 5.51
N TYR A 279 0.96 0.27 5.45
CA TYR A 279 1.88 -0.10 4.38
C TYR A 279 1.20 -0.05 3.00
N SER A 280 -0.07 -0.45 2.89
CA SER A 280 -0.81 -0.45 1.64
C SER A 280 -1.25 0.97 1.25
N ASN A 281 -1.95 1.68 2.16
CA ASN A 281 -2.58 2.96 1.81
C ASN A 281 -1.66 4.18 1.96
N GLU A 282 -0.46 4.01 2.53
CA GLU A 282 0.56 5.05 2.71
C GLU A 282 0.07 6.33 3.42
N ALA A 283 -1.06 6.30 4.10
CA ALA A 283 -1.62 7.47 4.75
C ALA A 283 -0.75 7.94 5.93
N GLY A 284 -0.29 9.18 5.86
CA GLY A 284 0.61 9.76 6.86
C GLY A 284 2.10 9.43 6.66
N GLN A 285 2.46 8.70 5.60
CA GLN A 285 3.87 8.39 5.28
C GLN A 285 4.59 9.52 4.54
N GLY A 286 3.84 10.48 3.99
CA GLY A 286 4.42 11.61 3.26
C GLY A 286 4.59 11.39 1.75
N THR A 287 4.26 10.21 1.22
CA THR A 287 4.32 9.89 -0.22
C THR A 287 3.18 10.54 -1.00
N GLY A 288 1.97 10.53 -0.42
CA GLY A 288 0.79 11.18 -1.01
C GLY A 288 0.97 12.67 -1.31
N PRO A 289 1.55 13.48 -0.42
CA PRO A 289 1.85 14.89 -0.68
C PRO A 289 2.72 15.16 -1.89
N GLN A 290 3.71 14.32 -2.17
CA GLN A 290 4.58 14.47 -3.34
C GLN A 290 3.80 14.30 -4.63
N ALA A 291 3.01 13.22 -4.75
CA ALA A 291 2.15 12.99 -5.91
C ALA A 291 1.05 14.07 -6.05
N SER A 292 0.42 14.46 -4.94
CA SER A 292 -0.65 15.46 -4.96
C SER A 292 -0.18 16.87 -5.30
N SER A 293 1.07 17.24 -4.95
CA SER A 293 1.62 18.56 -5.23
C SER A 293 1.78 18.84 -6.72
N ALA A 294 1.99 17.80 -7.54
CA ALA A 294 2.06 17.93 -8.99
C ALA A 294 0.73 18.36 -9.65
N ALA A 295 -0.39 18.20 -8.96
CA ALA A 295 -1.70 18.50 -9.53
C ALA A 295 -1.98 20.02 -9.57
N GLU A 296 -2.62 20.46 -10.68
CA GLU A 296 -3.14 21.82 -10.85
C GLU A 296 -4.54 21.89 -10.26
N VAL A 297 -4.71 22.63 -9.17
CA VAL A 297 -6.01 22.80 -8.49
C VAL A 297 -6.18 24.22 -7.99
N SER A 298 -7.42 24.70 -7.98
CA SER A 298 -7.76 26.06 -7.55
C SER A 298 -7.67 26.26 -6.02
N HIS A 299 -7.61 25.18 -5.23
CA HIS A 299 -7.49 25.25 -3.78
C HIS A 299 -6.80 23.97 -3.22
N PRO A 300 -5.82 24.10 -2.31
CA PRO A 300 -5.06 22.98 -1.77
C PRO A 300 -5.90 21.83 -1.19
N ALA A 301 -6.98 22.16 -0.47
CA ALA A 301 -7.86 21.18 0.14
C ALA A 301 -8.54 20.22 -0.88
N LYS A 302 -8.66 20.63 -2.16
CA LYS A 302 -9.23 19.76 -3.19
C LYS A 302 -8.39 18.50 -3.38
N GLN A 303 -7.07 18.64 -3.44
CA GLN A 303 -6.17 17.47 -3.47
C GLN A 303 -6.14 16.73 -2.15
N GLY A 304 -6.29 17.40 -1.01
CA GLY A 304 -6.49 16.75 0.27
C GLY A 304 -7.66 15.78 0.24
N PHE A 305 -8.83 16.20 -0.25
CA PHE A 305 -10.00 15.34 -0.40
C PHE A 305 -9.80 14.19 -1.40
N VAL A 306 -9.18 14.48 -2.53
CA VAL A 306 -8.85 13.47 -3.55
C VAL A 306 -7.95 12.38 -2.97
N GLN A 307 -6.94 12.77 -2.19
CA GLN A 307 -6.02 11.84 -1.56
C GLN A 307 -6.62 11.08 -0.37
N ALA A 308 -7.54 11.68 0.38
CA ALA A 308 -8.33 10.96 1.38
C ALA A 308 -9.17 9.84 0.72
N PHE A 309 -9.76 10.12 -0.45
CA PHE A 309 -10.52 9.13 -1.20
C PHE A 309 -9.64 7.99 -1.75
N SER A 310 -8.42 8.28 -2.18
CA SER A 310 -7.51 7.23 -2.68
C SER A 310 -7.12 6.21 -1.59
N VAL A 311 -7.07 6.61 -0.31
CA VAL A 311 -6.91 5.68 0.82
C VAL A 311 -8.06 4.69 0.90
N TYR A 312 -9.29 5.17 0.68
CA TYR A 312 -10.46 4.28 0.65
C TYR A 312 -10.42 3.33 -0.54
N VAL A 313 -10.07 3.83 -1.72
CA VAL A 313 -9.97 2.98 -2.92
C VAL A 313 -8.93 1.88 -2.71
N ASP A 314 -7.77 2.19 -2.19
CA ASP A 314 -6.74 1.21 -1.88
C ASP A 314 -7.23 0.14 -0.89
N THR A 315 -7.67 0.56 0.29
CA THR A 315 -7.88 -0.38 1.39
C THR A 315 -9.29 -0.96 1.43
N LEU A 316 -10.34 -0.11 1.28
CA LEU A 316 -11.72 -0.62 1.37
C LEU A 316 -12.17 -1.36 0.12
N PHE A 317 -11.55 -1.10 -1.05
CA PHE A 317 -11.88 -1.82 -2.27
C PHE A 317 -10.81 -2.86 -2.62
N VAL A 318 -9.56 -2.46 -2.89
CA VAL A 318 -8.55 -3.39 -3.42
C VAL A 318 -8.05 -4.37 -2.35
N CYS A 319 -7.69 -3.91 -1.14
CA CYS A 319 -7.32 -4.83 -0.06
C CYS A 319 -8.49 -5.72 0.38
N SER A 320 -9.72 -5.16 0.42
CA SER A 320 -10.90 -5.96 0.73
C SER A 320 -11.18 -7.01 -0.33
N ALA A 321 -10.95 -6.70 -1.61
CA ALA A 321 -11.05 -7.69 -2.68
C ALA A 321 -10.18 -8.92 -2.41
N THR A 322 -8.90 -8.71 -2.06
CA THR A 322 -7.98 -9.79 -1.65
C THR A 322 -8.48 -10.52 -0.41
N GLY A 323 -8.86 -9.76 0.63
CA GLY A 323 -9.33 -10.33 1.89
C GLY A 323 -10.57 -11.21 1.70
N PHE A 324 -11.55 -10.74 0.94
CA PHE A 324 -12.75 -11.52 0.64
C PHE A 324 -12.44 -12.74 -0.24
N MET A 325 -11.60 -12.62 -1.28
CA MET A 325 -11.21 -13.77 -2.08
C MET A 325 -10.64 -14.89 -1.20
N ILE A 326 -9.71 -14.56 -0.31
CA ILE A 326 -9.05 -15.50 0.58
C ILE A 326 -10.02 -16.09 1.62
N LEU A 327 -10.82 -15.24 2.29
CA LEU A 327 -11.68 -15.67 3.40
C LEU A 327 -12.94 -16.43 2.93
N MET A 328 -13.53 -16.03 1.81
CA MET A 328 -14.70 -16.70 1.22
C MET A 328 -14.39 -18.12 0.74
N THR A 329 -13.16 -18.34 0.27
CA THR A 329 -12.73 -19.66 -0.24
C THR A 329 -12.03 -20.50 0.82
N GLY A 330 -11.74 -19.94 2.00
CA GLY A 330 -10.99 -20.64 3.05
C GLY A 330 -9.50 -20.85 2.70
N CYS A 331 -8.97 -20.21 1.66
CA CYS A 331 -7.61 -20.44 1.19
C CYS A 331 -6.55 -19.68 2.02
N TYR A 332 -6.45 -20.01 3.30
CA TYR A 332 -5.46 -19.44 4.21
C TYR A 332 -5.13 -20.36 5.38
N ASN A 333 -3.92 -20.21 5.91
CA ASN A 333 -3.52 -20.73 7.21
C ASN A 333 -3.19 -19.56 8.14
N THR A 334 -3.44 -19.71 9.44
CA THR A 334 -3.09 -18.70 10.44
C THR A 334 -2.11 -19.26 11.44
N TYR A 335 -1.10 -18.46 11.78
CA TYR A 335 0.02 -18.84 12.64
C TYR A 335 0.13 -17.91 13.85
N ASN A 336 0.60 -18.45 14.95
CA ASN A 336 1.01 -17.63 16.08
C ASN A 336 2.38 -17.00 15.77
N GLU A 337 2.47 -15.68 15.81
CA GLU A 337 3.69 -14.94 15.43
C GLU A 337 4.90 -15.29 16.29
N SER A 338 4.69 -15.49 17.62
CA SER A 338 5.77 -15.76 18.56
C SER A 338 6.27 -17.20 18.50
N THR A 339 5.33 -18.18 18.39
CA THR A 339 5.67 -19.60 18.44
C THR A 339 5.86 -20.24 17.07
N LYS A 340 5.47 -19.52 15.99
CA LYS A 340 5.43 -20.00 14.60
C LYS A 340 4.55 -21.25 14.40
N LYS A 341 3.75 -21.62 15.39
CA LYS A 341 2.83 -22.76 15.31
C LYS A 341 1.58 -22.39 14.53
N ILE A 342 1.08 -23.35 13.77
CA ILE A 342 -0.19 -23.21 13.07
C ILE A 342 -1.33 -23.18 14.10
N MET A 343 -2.25 -22.24 13.93
CA MET A 343 -3.44 -22.07 14.77
C MET A 343 -4.70 -22.55 14.04
N VAL A 344 -4.79 -22.19 12.78
CA VAL A 344 -5.87 -22.63 11.89
C VAL A 344 -5.24 -23.10 10.59
N GLU A 345 -5.51 -24.36 10.24
CA GLU A 345 -5.03 -25.00 9.03
C GLU A 345 -6.20 -25.28 8.10
N ASN A 346 -6.38 -24.42 7.10
CA ASN A 346 -7.37 -24.61 6.04
C ASN A 346 -6.72 -25.10 4.74
N MET A 347 -5.38 -24.95 4.64
CA MET A 347 -4.60 -25.36 3.47
C MET A 347 -3.50 -26.36 3.89
N PRO A 348 -3.81 -27.65 4.03
CA PRO A 348 -2.83 -28.65 4.36
C PRO A 348 -1.70 -28.71 3.32
N GLY A 349 -0.46 -28.85 3.80
CA GLY A 349 0.72 -28.90 2.93
C GLY A 349 1.32 -27.53 2.56
N TYR A 350 0.67 -26.42 2.93
CA TYR A 350 1.23 -25.08 2.79
C TYR A 350 1.78 -24.59 4.13
N GLY A 351 2.97 -24.02 4.12
CA GLY A 351 3.68 -23.55 5.30
C GLY A 351 3.93 -22.04 5.33
N ILE A 352 4.74 -21.60 6.31
CA ILE A 352 5.13 -20.18 6.44
C ILE A 352 5.79 -19.62 5.16
N PRO A 353 6.64 -20.36 4.42
CA PRO A 353 7.21 -19.86 3.16
C PRO A 353 6.17 -19.53 2.08
N ASP A 354 4.98 -20.11 2.16
CA ASP A 354 3.91 -19.93 1.18
C ASP A 354 2.99 -18.73 1.49
N ILE A 355 3.22 -18.03 2.62
CA ILE A 355 2.44 -16.85 2.99
C ILE A 355 2.66 -15.74 1.97
N GLY A 356 1.58 -15.29 1.35
CA GLY A 356 1.64 -14.20 0.39
C GLY A 356 0.67 -14.40 -0.79
N PRO A 357 1.11 -14.15 -2.02
CA PRO A 357 0.25 -14.24 -3.22
C PRO A 357 -0.39 -15.62 -3.42
N VAL A 358 0.22 -16.68 -2.88
CA VAL A 358 -0.26 -18.07 -2.99
C VAL A 358 -1.67 -18.23 -2.42
N TYR A 359 -2.04 -17.51 -1.36
CA TYR A 359 -3.39 -17.55 -0.80
C TYR A 359 -4.42 -17.04 -1.81
N THR A 360 -4.14 -15.93 -2.48
CA THR A 360 -5.01 -15.38 -3.53
C THR A 360 -5.03 -16.28 -4.77
N GLN A 361 -3.90 -16.86 -5.16
CA GLN A 361 -3.82 -17.80 -6.28
C GLN A 361 -4.72 -19.01 -6.05
N ASN A 362 -4.66 -19.60 -4.85
CA ASN A 362 -5.49 -20.75 -4.51
C ASN A 362 -6.96 -20.34 -4.41
N ALA A 363 -7.28 -19.18 -3.88
CA ALA A 363 -8.64 -18.66 -3.86
C ALA A 363 -9.27 -18.56 -5.27
N ILE A 364 -8.52 -18.08 -6.24
CA ILE A 364 -8.97 -18.01 -7.65
C ILE A 364 -9.05 -19.40 -8.27
N ASN A 365 -8.13 -20.30 -7.93
CA ASN A 365 -8.14 -21.68 -8.43
C ASN A 365 -9.36 -22.49 -7.97
N THR A 366 -10.03 -22.11 -6.88
CA THR A 366 -11.31 -22.73 -6.49
C THR A 366 -12.41 -22.47 -7.50
N LEU A 367 -12.37 -21.32 -8.18
CA LEU A 367 -13.34 -20.93 -9.19
C LEU A 367 -12.91 -21.41 -10.60
N ILE A 368 -11.65 -21.14 -10.97
CA ILE A 368 -11.08 -21.46 -12.28
C ILE A 368 -9.75 -22.21 -12.05
N PRO A 369 -9.78 -23.56 -12.07
CA PRO A 369 -8.59 -24.35 -11.82
C PRO A 369 -7.43 -24.00 -12.77
N GLY A 370 -6.24 -23.78 -12.21
CA GLY A 370 -5.02 -23.45 -12.96
C GLY A 370 -4.90 -21.99 -13.40
N PHE A 371 -5.91 -21.15 -13.22
CA PHE A 371 -5.89 -19.75 -13.66
C PHE A 371 -5.28 -18.79 -12.61
N GLY A 372 -5.38 -19.15 -11.32
CA GLY A 372 -5.00 -18.26 -10.21
C GLY A 372 -3.55 -17.78 -10.26
N GLY A 373 -2.62 -18.67 -10.63
CA GLY A 373 -1.21 -18.32 -10.79
C GLY A 373 -0.99 -17.23 -11.84
N ALA A 374 -1.55 -17.43 -13.04
CA ALA A 374 -1.45 -16.48 -14.15
C ALA A 374 -2.12 -15.13 -13.83
N PHE A 375 -3.34 -15.17 -13.28
CA PHE A 375 -4.07 -13.95 -12.92
C PHE A 375 -3.32 -13.10 -11.89
N VAL A 376 -2.85 -13.72 -10.81
CA VAL A 376 -2.13 -13.01 -9.76
C VAL A 376 -0.77 -12.50 -10.24
N ALA A 377 -0.06 -13.24 -11.10
CA ALA A 377 1.18 -12.78 -11.69
C ALA A 377 0.98 -11.54 -12.57
N ILE A 378 -0.08 -11.52 -13.40
CA ILE A 378 -0.44 -10.36 -14.23
C ILE A 378 -0.89 -9.19 -13.36
N ALA A 379 -1.73 -9.43 -12.34
CA ALA A 379 -2.16 -8.39 -11.42
C ALA A 379 -0.97 -7.77 -10.66
N LEU A 380 -0.06 -8.60 -10.12
CA LEU A 380 1.16 -8.13 -9.47
C LEU A 380 2.09 -7.37 -10.43
N PHE A 381 2.17 -7.81 -11.69
CA PHE A 381 2.93 -7.07 -12.69
C PHE A 381 2.41 -5.62 -12.80
N PHE A 382 1.13 -5.43 -13.05
CA PHE A 382 0.57 -4.09 -13.19
C PHE A 382 0.62 -3.28 -11.90
N PHE A 383 0.25 -3.86 -10.76
CA PHE A 383 0.27 -3.21 -9.46
C PHE A 383 1.67 -2.73 -9.10
N ALA A 384 2.64 -3.64 -9.11
CA ALA A 384 3.99 -3.30 -8.71
C ALA A 384 4.73 -2.45 -9.75
N PHE A 385 4.41 -2.58 -11.04
CA PHE A 385 4.96 -1.71 -12.09
C PHE A 385 4.49 -0.25 -11.93
N THR A 386 3.20 -0.03 -11.66
CA THR A 386 2.71 1.33 -11.39
C THR A 386 3.33 1.91 -10.12
N THR A 387 3.56 1.05 -9.11
CA THR A 387 4.27 1.48 -7.89
C THR A 387 5.72 1.88 -8.18
N LEU A 388 6.45 1.16 -9.03
CA LEU A 388 7.81 1.54 -9.45
C LEU A 388 7.84 2.93 -10.10
N MET A 389 6.87 3.23 -10.99
CA MET A 389 6.76 4.55 -11.62
C MET A 389 6.48 5.66 -10.59
N ALA A 390 5.55 5.42 -9.67
CA ALA A 390 5.21 6.38 -8.63
C ALA A 390 6.37 6.61 -7.65
N TYR A 391 7.06 5.56 -7.26
CA TYR A 391 8.21 5.63 -6.36
C TYR A 391 9.39 6.38 -6.96
N TYR A 392 9.63 6.22 -8.26
CA TYR A 392 10.61 7.04 -8.97
C TYR A 392 10.29 8.53 -8.81
N TYR A 393 9.05 8.93 -9.12
CA TYR A 393 8.64 10.34 -9.00
C TYR A 393 8.74 10.87 -7.56
N ILE A 394 8.30 10.07 -6.58
CA ILE A 394 8.39 10.43 -5.16
C ILE A 394 9.84 10.66 -4.72
N ALA A 395 10.76 9.85 -5.22
CA ALA A 395 12.18 9.98 -4.92
C ALA A 395 12.88 11.12 -5.68
N GLU A 396 12.34 11.55 -6.84
CA GLU A 396 12.83 12.66 -7.63
C GLU A 396 12.46 14.03 -7.02
N VAL A 397 11.30 14.13 -6.40
CA VAL A 397 10.77 15.37 -5.79
C VAL A 397 11.45 15.69 -4.46
#